data_c81198a6bd8d711af7a6ba3ad4db2eb3
#
_entry.id   c81198a6bd8d711af7a6ba3ad4db2eb3
#
_cell.length_a   1.000
_cell.length_b   1.000
_cell.length_c   1.000
_cell.angle_alpha   90.00
_cell.angle_beta   90.00
_cell.angle_gamma   90.00
#
_symmetry.space_group_name_H-M   'P 1'
#
loop_
_entity.id
_entity.type
_entity.pdbx_description
1 polymer ?
#
loop_
_entity_poly.entity_id
_entity_poly.type
_entity_poly.pdbx_seq_one_letter_code
_entity_poly.pdbx_strand_id
1 'polypeptide(L)'
;MRIRNALSFSLLLLCFGTVAAQTPPHYSYTIIDYPGAFNTGVFGINRTGELSGTFFGSDGVAHAFIYKERKFSAISFPKADRTFGFGINNTGSIVGYYIDSDNVTHGFLYDGKSYSTVDYPKAKTTRANGINGSGEIVGGFVDESGATHGFIYKAGKFTSLDFPMATRTEAYGINDEGWIVGYYADSKSIIHGFLDKAGVLTTIDYPGALRTNLYGINESGQTSGTYIDRNKNHGFVNIPESVKLNIQGALSTFAFALNDSGKVVGQSVDVDSVDHGFLAESGKVQAPQISARLDPDWVKSGLNGFKLRVRGFGFVPGAVLHWNGAARPTTFEDDSNLTVSIPPEDIAKTGTAELTVVNPGPHGGTSNVVVFPVRSSPPP
;
A
#
# COMPACT_ATOMS: atom_id res chain seq x y z
N MET A 1 -9.19 78.48 1.12
CA MET A 1 -9.19 77.45 2.18
C MET A 1 -9.10 76.13 1.50
N ARG A 2 -7.87 75.51 1.38
CA ARG A 2 -7.62 74.23 0.68
C ARG A 2 -7.47 73.12 1.72
N ILE A 3 -8.39 72.16 1.67
CA ILE A 3 -8.34 70.95 2.54
C ILE A 3 -7.55 69.91 1.74
N ARG A 4 -6.39 69.47 2.32
CA ARG A 4 -5.60 68.36 1.82
C ARG A 4 -6.12 67.06 2.48
N ASN A 5 -6.66 66.13 1.65
CA ASN A 5 -6.93 64.77 2.08
C ASN A 5 -5.65 63.97 2.00
N ALA A 6 -5.19 63.46 3.14
CA ALA A 6 -4.11 62.51 3.25
C ALA A 6 -4.70 61.09 3.11
N LEU A 7 -4.37 60.38 2.02
CA LEU A 7 -4.66 58.93 1.87
C LEU A 7 -3.59 58.15 2.65
N SER A 8 -4.05 57.47 3.66
CA SER A 8 -3.24 56.48 4.40
C SER A 8 -3.26 55.16 3.68
N PHE A 9 -2.14 54.72 3.10
CA PHE A 9 -1.96 53.37 2.53
C PHE A 9 -1.58 52.43 3.67
N SER A 10 -2.49 51.59 4.11
CA SER A 10 -2.21 50.44 4.98
C SER A 10 -1.61 49.31 4.13
N LEU A 11 -0.33 49.05 4.32
CA LEU A 11 0.40 47.92 3.72
C LEU A 11 -0.01 46.63 4.48
N LEU A 12 -0.87 45.82 3.86
CA LEU A 12 -1.24 44.50 4.38
C LEU A 12 -0.08 43.54 4.10
N LEU A 13 0.72 43.21 5.11
CA LEU A 13 1.77 42.21 5.03
C LEU A 13 1.13 40.83 5.01
N LEU A 14 0.98 40.23 3.85
CA LEU A 14 0.60 38.80 3.68
C LEU A 14 1.81 37.96 4.09
N CYS A 15 1.78 37.42 5.31
CA CYS A 15 2.66 36.33 5.72
C CYS A 15 2.27 35.06 4.92
N PHE A 16 2.97 34.80 3.83
CA PHE A 16 2.97 33.47 3.23
C PHE A 16 3.74 32.54 4.17
N GLY A 17 3.03 31.85 5.06
CA GLY A 17 3.58 30.70 5.75
C GLY A 17 3.96 29.66 4.69
N THR A 18 5.24 29.36 4.56
CA THR A 18 5.71 28.19 3.80
C THR A 18 5.14 26.96 4.50
N VAL A 19 4.09 26.37 3.95
CA VAL A 19 3.69 25.00 4.28
C VAL A 19 4.89 24.14 3.89
N ALA A 20 5.61 23.65 4.89
CA ALA A 20 6.64 22.65 4.65
C ALA A 20 5.96 21.46 3.96
N ALA A 21 6.41 21.11 2.76
CA ALA A 21 5.93 19.93 2.06
C ALA A 21 6.18 18.74 3.00
N GLN A 22 5.10 18.10 3.45
CA GLN A 22 5.21 16.89 4.26
C GLN A 22 5.84 15.83 3.35
N THR A 23 6.98 15.28 3.79
CA THR A 23 7.54 14.11 3.10
C THR A 23 6.50 12.98 3.14
N PRO A 24 6.24 12.32 1.99
CA PRO A 24 5.27 11.23 1.95
C PRO A 24 5.67 10.13 2.95
N PRO A 25 4.69 9.48 3.62
CA PRO A 25 4.97 8.44 4.60
C PRO A 25 5.74 7.28 3.95
N HIS A 26 6.79 6.85 4.63
CA HIS A 26 7.54 5.65 4.26
C HIS A 26 6.89 4.44 4.93
N TYR A 27 6.76 3.32 4.20
CA TYR A 27 6.16 2.09 4.69
C TYR A 27 7.24 1.02 4.93
N SER A 28 7.20 0.36 6.09
CA SER A 28 7.90 -0.90 6.35
C SER A 28 6.95 -2.07 6.08
N TYR A 29 7.49 -3.17 5.55
CA TYR A 29 6.70 -4.34 5.14
C TYR A 29 7.03 -5.55 5.99
N THR A 30 5.99 -6.25 6.42
CA THR A 30 6.08 -7.57 7.06
C THR A 30 5.35 -8.58 6.18
N ILE A 31 6.01 -9.65 5.79
CA ILE A 31 5.38 -10.75 5.04
C ILE A 31 4.47 -11.54 5.97
N ILE A 32 3.27 -11.84 5.50
CA ILE A 32 2.20 -12.53 6.22
C ILE A 32 1.78 -13.73 5.37
N ASP A 33 2.52 -14.81 5.45
CA ASP A 33 2.23 -16.04 4.72
C ASP A 33 1.63 -17.09 5.65
N TYR A 34 0.57 -17.76 5.16
CA TYR A 34 -0.03 -18.89 5.88
C TYR A 34 0.96 -20.07 5.87
N PRO A 35 1.27 -20.68 7.05
CA PRO A 35 2.26 -21.74 7.13
C PRO A 35 1.96 -22.94 6.23
N GLY A 36 2.88 -23.27 5.33
CA GLY A 36 2.76 -24.39 4.39
C GLY A 36 1.87 -24.13 3.17
N ALA A 37 1.41 -22.89 2.96
CA ALA A 37 0.69 -22.51 1.75
C ALA A 37 1.64 -22.28 0.57
N PHE A 38 1.13 -22.47 -0.66
CA PHE A 38 1.81 -22.05 -1.88
C PHE A 38 1.71 -20.55 -2.12
N ASN A 39 0.51 -20.00 -1.93
CA ASN A 39 0.20 -18.60 -2.14
C ASN A 39 -0.61 -18.09 -0.97
N THR A 40 -0.37 -16.84 -0.57
CA THR A 40 -1.15 -16.13 0.44
C THR A 40 -1.47 -14.72 -0.01
N GLY A 41 -2.73 -14.30 0.14
CA GLY A 41 -3.15 -12.91 -0.04
C GLY A 41 -3.87 -12.40 1.21
N VAL A 42 -3.56 -11.19 1.66
CA VAL A 42 -4.25 -10.50 2.76
C VAL A 42 -5.16 -9.45 2.16
N PHE A 43 -6.48 -9.59 2.36
CA PHE A 43 -7.49 -8.77 1.67
C PHE A 43 -8.24 -7.82 2.61
N GLY A 44 -8.21 -8.05 3.91
CA GLY A 44 -8.88 -7.20 4.90
C GLY A 44 -8.04 -6.96 6.14
N ILE A 45 -8.24 -5.79 6.74
CA ILE A 45 -7.68 -5.40 8.04
C ILE A 45 -8.70 -4.58 8.80
N ASN A 46 -8.92 -4.91 10.08
CA ASN A 46 -9.81 -4.13 10.94
C ASN A 46 -9.03 -3.11 11.80
N ARG A 47 -9.75 -2.35 12.62
CA ARG A 47 -9.17 -1.29 13.48
C ARG A 47 -8.21 -1.85 14.52
N THR A 48 -8.42 -3.09 15.00
CA THR A 48 -7.53 -3.75 15.98
C THR A 48 -6.31 -4.39 15.34
N GLY A 49 -6.24 -4.46 14.00
CA GLY A 49 -5.14 -5.06 13.25
C GLY A 49 -5.29 -6.57 13.03
N GLU A 50 -6.50 -7.12 13.22
CA GLU A 50 -6.82 -8.48 12.77
C GLU A 50 -6.94 -8.48 11.25
N LEU A 51 -6.43 -9.53 10.61
CA LEU A 51 -6.37 -9.65 9.17
C LEU A 51 -7.26 -10.78 8.67
N SER A 52 -7.83 -10.60 7.49
CA SER A 52 -8.50 -11.66 6.73
C SER A 52 -7.85 -11.84 5.37
N GLY A 53 -7.96 -13.03 4.82
CA GLY A 53 -7.37 -13.31 3.52
C GLY A 53 -7.67 -14.71 3.02
N THR A 54 -6.94 -15.08 1.97
CA THR A 54 -7.03 -16.37 1.31
C THR A 54 -5.64 -16.98 1.18
N PHE A 55 -5.54 -18.27 1.38
CA PHE A 55 -4.34 -19.04 1.05
C PHE A 55 -4.69 -20.27 0.20
N PHE A 56 -3.72 -20.73 -0.58
CA PHE A 56 -3.81 -21.99 -1.31
C PHE A 56 -2.98 -23.05 -0.59
N GLY A 57 -3.65 -24.11 -0.13
CA GLY A 57 -3.01 -25.23 0.54
C GLY A 57 -2.13 -26.06 -0.39
N SER A 58 -1.43 -27.05 0.17
CA SER A 58 -0.61 -28.00 -0.59
C SER A 58 -1.40 -28.87 -1.57
N ASP A 59 -2.72 -28.96 -1.38
CA ASP A 59 -3.70 -29.60 -2.25
C ASP A 59 -4.17 -28.71 -3.42
N GLY A 60 -3.72 -27.44 -3.46
CA GLY A 60 -4.16 -26.45 -4.44
C GLY A 60 -5.56 -25.88 -4.17
N VAL A 61 -6.15 -26.17 -3.00
CA VAL A 61 -7.47 -25.68 -2.62
C VAL A 61 -7.36 -24.31 -1.93
N ALA A 62 -8.27 -23.41 -2.30
CA ALA A 62 -8.35 -22.09 -1.66
C ALA A 62 -9.15 -22.16 -0.34
N HIS A 63 -8.56 -21.61 0.70
CA HIS A 63 -9.16 -21.44 2.02
C HIS A 63 -9.10 -20.00 2.47
N ALA A 64 -10.14 -19.51 3.12
CA ALA A 64 -10.06 -18.25 3.83
C ALA A 64 -9.31 -18.42 5.16
N PHE A 65 -8.81 -17.30 5.70
CA PHE A 65 -8.20 -17.28 7.04
C PHE A 65 -8.51 -15.99 7.79
N ILE A 66 -8.40 -16.08 9.12
CA ILE A 66 -8.21 -14.94 10.00
C ILE A 66 -6.81 -15.04 10.64
N TYR A 67 -6.11 -13.90 10.72
CA TYR A 67 -4.85 -13.75 11.44
C TYR A 67 -5.05 -12.79 12.60
N LYS A 68 -4.97 -13.32 13.79
CA LYS A 68 -5.21 -12.64 15.06
C LYS A 68 -4.16 -13.04 16.06
N GLU A 69 -3.59 -12.08 16.84
CA GLU A 69 -2.58 -12.36 17.86
C GLU A 69 -1.41 -13.23 17.36
N ARG A 70 -0.96 -12.96 16.11
CA ARG A 70 0.11 -13.70 15.42
C ARG A 70 -0.20 -15.19 15.16
N LYS A 71 -1.48 -15.56 15.13
CA LYS A 71 -1.95 -16.92 14.84
C LYS A 71 -2.89 -16.91 13.65
N PHE A 72 -2.71 -17.88 12.77
CA PHE A 72 -3.63 -18.16 11.69
C PHE A 72 -4.71 -19.15 12.13
N SER A 73 -5.93 -18.91 11.69
CA SER A 73 -7.04 -19.86 11.79
C SER A 73 -7.70 -19.96 10.43
N ALA A 74 -7.73 -21.15 9.86
CA ALA A 74 -8.42 -21.39 8.59
C ALA A 74 -9.94 -21.32 8.75
N ILE A 75 -10.60 -20.78 7.75
CA ILE A 75 -12.04 -20.65 7.63
C ILE A 75 -12.45 -21.32 6.33
N SER A 76 -13.39 -22.27 6.39
CA SER A 76 -13.92 -22.94 5.23
C SER A 76 -15.43 -22.99 5.31
N PHE A 77 -16.10 -22.48 4.30
CA PHE A 77 -17.57 -22.57 4.23
C PHE A 77 -17.98 -24.04 4.16
N PRO A 78 -18.97 -24.50 4.96
CA PRO A 78 -19.35 -25.91 5.00
C PRO A 78 -19.76 -26.45 3.64
N LYS A 79 -19.18 -27.58 3.22
CA LYS A 79 -19.41 -28.26 1.93
C LYS A 79 -19.00 -27.47 0.68
N ALA A 80 -18.27 -26.40 0.82
CA ALA A 80 -17.69 -25.67 -0.32
C ALA A 80 -16.42 -26.38 -0.82
N ASP A 81 -16.20 -26.37 -2.13
CA ASP A 81 -14.95 -26.83 -2.73
C ASP A 81 -13.81 -25.87 -2.49
N ARG A 82 -14.11 -24.55 -2.45
CA ARG A 82 -13.14 -23.47 -2.21
C ARG A 82 -13.80 -22.34 -1.42
N THR A 83 -13.02 -21.70 -0.55
CA THR A 83 -13.47 -20.54 0.24
C THR A 83 -12.46 -19.43 0.15
N PHE A 84 -12.91 -18.23 -0.21
CA PHE A 84 -12.08 -17.02 -0.38
C PHE A 84 -12.52 -15.96 0.62
N GLY A 85 -11.63 -15.57 1.53
CA GLY A 85 -11.89 -14.52 2.52
C GLY A 85 -11.44 -13.16 2.01
N PHE A 86 -12.27 -12.13 2.23
CA PHE A 86 -12.01 -10.75 1.83
C PHE A 86 -12.11 -9.79 3.01
N GLY A 87 -13.14 -8.96 3.08
CA GLY A 87 -13.29 -7.93 4.11
C GLY A 87 -13.48 -8.49 5.52
N ILE A 88 -12.96 -7.79 6.50
CA ILE A 88 -13.16 -8.04 7.93
C ILE A 88 -13.58 -6.74 8.62
N ASN A 89 -14.57 -6.78 9.50
CA ASN A 89 -15.00 -5.64 10.29
C ASN A 89 -14.44 -5.65 11.72
N ASN A 90 -14.80 -4.64 12.50
CA ASN A 90 -14.32 -4.46 13.88
C ASN A 90 -14.88 -5.46 14.89
N THR A 91 -15.91 -6.23 14.54
CA THR A 91 -16.43 -7.35 15.37
C THR A 91 -15.75 -8.68 15.04
N GLY A 92 -14.85 -8.72 14.02
CA GLY A 92 -14.21 -9.92 13.54
C GLY A 92 -15.06 -10.72 12.55
N SER A 93 -16.18 -10.15 12.07
CA SER A 93 -16.98 -10.77 11.00
C SER A 93 -16.24 -10.65 9.67
N ILE A 94 -16.23 -11.74 8.90
CA ILE A 94 -15.52 -11.84 7.61
C ILE A 94 -16.53 -12.08 6.51
N VAL A 95 -16.34 -11.40 5.39
CA VAL A 95 -17.07 -11.64 4.15
C VAL A 95 -16.13 -12.16 3.08
N GLY A 96 -16.72 -12.82 2.09
CA GLY A 96 -16.00 -13.36 0.95
C GLY A 96 -16.93 -14.10 0.02
N TYR A 97 -16.39 -15.07 -0.69
CA TYR A 97 -17.19 -15.97 -1.51
C TYR A 97 -16.70 -17.42 -1.41
N TYR A 98 -17.58 -18.34 -1.66
CA TYR A 98 -17.24 -19.76 -1.80
C TYR A 98 -17.71 -20.29 -3.15
N ILE A 99 -17.11 -21.40 -3.57
CA ILE A 99 -17.50 -22.12 -4.77
C ILE A 99 -18.02 -23.47 -4.32
N ASP A 100 -19.22 -23.81 -4.75
CA ASP A 100 -19.87 -25.08 -4.42
C ASP A 100 -19.48 -26.21 -5.41
N SER A 101 -20.01 -27.41 -5.21
CA SER A 101 -19.76 -28.60 -6.04
C SER A 101 -20.26 -28.48 -7.48
N ASP A 102 -21.19 -27.57 -7.75
CA ASP A 102 -21.70 -27.26 -9.09
C ASP A 102 -20.91 -26.14 -9.77
N ASN A 103 -19.79 -25.70 -9.14
CA ASN A 103 -18.92 -24.62 -9.58
C ASN A 103 -19.63 -23.25 -9.64
N VAL A 104 -20.64 -23.05 -8.79
CA VAL A 104 -21.33 -21.77 -8.62
C VAL A 104 -20.65 -20.95 -7.52
N THR A 105 -20.49 -19.65 -7.78
CA THR A 105 -19.90 -18.71 -6.81
C THR A 105 -20.97 -18.03 -6.00
N HIS A 106 -20.88 -18.16 -4.68
CA HIS A 106 -21.80 -17.61 -3.69
C HIS A 106 -21.07 -16.67 -2.72
N GLY A 107 -21.65 -15.53 -2.41
CA GLY A 107 -21.17 -14.69 -1.33
C GLY A 107 -21.42 -15.30 0.05
N PHE A 108 -20.59 -15.00 1.04
CA PHE A 108 -20.82 -15.43 2.41
C PHE A 108 -20.48 -14.35 3.44
N LEU A 109 -21.07 -14.50 4.61
CA LEU A 109 -20.72 -13.84 5.87
C LEU A 109 -20.38 -14.92 6.90
N TYR A 110 -19.25 -14.79 7.58
CA TYR A 110 -18.87 -15.54 8.78
C TYR A 110 -18.83 -14.56 9.97
N ASP A 111 -19.65 -14.78 10.99
CA ASP A 111 -19.78 -13.90 12.17
C ASP A 111 -18.87 -14.29 13.34
N GLY A 112 -17.89 -15.17 13.11
CA GLY A 112 -17.03 -15.74 14.15
C GLY A 112 -17.54 -17.06 14.74
N LYS A 113 -18.77 -17.49 14.39
CA LYS A 113 -19.42 -18.71 14.87
C LYS A 113 -20.16 -19.48 13.78
N SER A 114 -20.88 -18.78 12.94
CA SER A 114 -21.76 -19.34 11.91
C SER A 114 -21.51 -18.72 10.56
N TYR A 115 -21.92 -19.44 9.52
CA TYR A 115 -21.84 -19.00 8.13
C TYR A 115 -23.26 -18.69 7.62
N SER A 116 -23.38 -17.63 6.84
CA SER A 116 -24.58 -17.28 6.11
C SER A 116 -24.23 -17.00 4.66
N THR A 117 -25.06 -17.50 3.74
CA THR A 117 -24.95 -17.17 2.31
C THR A 117 -25.48 -15.73 2.07
N VAL A 118 -24.79 -14.97 1.25
CA VAL A 118 -25.11 -13.59 0.86
C VAL A 118 -25.18 -13.53 -0.65
N ASP A 119 -26.31 -13.97 -1.21
CA ASP A 119 -26.51 -14.01 -2.65
C ASP A 119 -27.48 -12.93 -3.12
N TYR A 120 -27.07 -12.17 -4.14
CA TYR A 120 -27.94 -11.22 -4.79
C TYR A 120 -29.08 -11.98 -5.52
N PRO A 121 -30.35 -11.58 -5.34
CA PRO A 121 -31.48 -12.33 -5.90
C PRO A 121 -31.40 -12.50 -7.41
N LYS A 122 -31.52 -13.74 -7.88
CA LYS A 122 -31.43 -14.16 -9.30
C LYS A 122 -30.07 -13.94 -9.97
N ALA A 123 -29.02 -13.66 -9.21
CA ALA A 123 -27.68 -13.58 -9.77
C ALA A 123 -27.15 -14.97 -10.14
N LYS A 124 -26.33 -15.06 -11.19
CA LYS A 124 -25.56 -16.27 -11.53
C LYS A 124 -24.43 -16.50 -10.56
N THR A 125 -23.81 -15.41 -10.09
CA THR A 125 -22.73 -15.44 -9.10
C THR A 125 -22.81 -14.21 -8.21
N THR A 126 -22.40 -14.35 -6.95
CA THR A 126 -22.28 -13.23 -6.00
C THR A 126 -20.95 -13.32 -5.27
N ARG A 127 -20.30 -12.17 -5.04
CA ARG A 127 -19.08 -12.03 -4.24
C ARG A 127 -19.26 -10.91 -3.24
N ALA A 128 -19.12 -11.20 -1.96
CA ALA A 128 -19.12 -10.21 -0.91
C ALA A 128 -17.66 -9.78 -0.66
N ASN A 129 -17.33 -8.51 -0.94
CA ASN A 129 -15.95 -8.03 -0.95
C ASN A 129 -15.60 -7.20 0.30
N GLY A 130 -16.53 -6.37 0.79
CA GLY A 130 -16.30 -5.48 1.92
C GLY A 130 -17.44 -5.52 2.93
N ILE A 131 -17.10 -5.24 4.19
CA ILE A 131 -18.07 -5.17 5.30
C ILE A 131 -17.65 -4.06 6.26
N ASN A 132 -18.61 -3.23 6.71
CA ASN A 132 -18.38 -2.20 7.72
C ASN A 132 -18.78 -2.65 9.14
N GLY A 133 -18.60 -1.77 10.14
CA GLY A 133 -18.90 -2.05 11.54
C GLY A 133 -20.39 -2.27 11.83
N SER A 134 -21.30 -1.71 11.03
CA SER A 134 -22.74 -1.94 11.14
C SER A 134 -23.22 -3.21 10.45
N GLY A 135 -22.32 -3.95 9.77
CA GLY A 135 -22.65 -5.19 9.05
C GLY A 135 -23.23 -4.94 7.64
N GLU A 136 -23.10 -3.74 7.10
CA GLU A 136 -23.40 -3.49 5.69
C GLU A 136 -22.31 -4.11 4.82
N ILE A 137 -22.72 -4.82 3.76
CA ILE A 137 -21.81 -5.57 2.89
C ILE A 137 -21.89 -4.98 1.48
N VAL A 138 -20.73 -4.87 0.85
CA VAL A 138 -20.62 -4.48 -0.56
C VAL A 138 -19.92 -5.56 -1.37
N GLY A 139 -20.19 -5.59 -2.66
CA GLY A 139 -19.55 -6.59 -3.53
C GLY A 139 -19.96 -6.46 -4.98
N GLY A 140 -19.86 -7.58 -5.70
CA GLY A 140 -20.25 -7.69 -7.09
C GLY A 140 -21.12 -8.91 -7.35
N PHE A 141 -21.99 -8.81 -8.33
CA PHE A 141 -22.80 -9.95 -8.83
C PHE A 141 -22.86 -9.97 -10.36
N VAL A 142 -23.07 -11.14 -10.90
CA VAL A 142 -23.32 -11.32 -12.34
C VAL A 142 -24.80 -11.66 -12.52
N ASP A 143 -25.51 -10.87 -13.32
CA ASP A 143 -26.93 -11.05 -13.58
C ASP A 143 -27.20 -12.19 -14.58
N GLU A 144 -28.49 -12.43 -14.89
CA GLU A 144 -28.91 -13.47 -15.84
C GLU A 144 -28.39 -13.23 -17.27
N SER A 145 -28.12 -11.97 -17.65
CA SER A 145 -27.56 -11.61 -18.96
C SER A 145 -26.05 -11.81 -19.06
N GLY A 146 -25.34 -11.92 -17.92
CA GLY A 146 -23.89 -11.98 -17.81
C GLY A 146 -23.25 -10.62 -17.55
N ALA A 147 -24.01 -9.55 -17.29
CA ALA A 147 -23.47 -8.27 -16.90
C ALA A 147 -23.03 -8.28 -15.43
N THR A 148 -21.95 -7.55 -15.14
CA THR A 148 -21.40 -7.45 -13.77
C THR A 148 -21.80 -6.12 -13.15
N HIS A 149 -22.39 -6.18 -11.98
CA HIS A 149 -22.90 -5.07 -11.21
C HIS A 149 -22.28 -5.05 -9.81
N GLY A 150 -22.13 -3.86 -9.22
CA GLY A 150 -21.91 -3.72 -7.79
C GLY A 150 -23.19 -3.92 -6.99
N PHE A 151 -23.08 -4.19 -5.69
CA PHE A 151 -24.22 -4.21 -4.79
C PHE A 151 -23.88 -3.65 -3.40
N ILE A 152 -24.95 -3.22 -2.72
CA ILE A 152 -24.99 -2.90 -1.30
C ILE A 152 -26.02 -3.81 -0.65
N TYR A 153 -25.63 -4.53 0.41
CA TYR A 153 -26.53 -5.31 1.25
C TYR A 153 -26.62 -4.64 2.62
N LYS A 154 -27.80 -4.16 2.95
CA LYS A 154 -28.09 -3.41 4.19
C LYS A 154 -29.41 -3.85 4.79
N ALA A 155 -29.44 -4.22 6.06
CA ALA A 155 -30.64 -4.62 6.79
C ALA A 155 -31.49 -5.66 6.04
N GLY A 156 -30.86 -6.67 5.45
CA GLY A 156 -31.56 -7.76 4.75
C GLY A 156 -32.01 -7.42 3.31
N LYS A 157 -31.63 -6.25 2.77
CA LYS A 157 -32.01 -5.81 1.43
C LYS A 157 -30.79 -5.59 0.55
N PHE A 158 -30.89 -6.04 -0.70
CA PHE A 158 -29.93 -5.76 -1.74
C PHE A 158 -30.35 -4.54 -2.56
N THR A 159 -29.37 -3.72 -2.92
CA THR A 159 -29.50 -2.62 -3.88
C THR A 159 -28.35 -2.71 -4.87
N SER A 160 -28.63 -2.62 -6.18
CA SER A 160 -27.58 -2.52 -7.20
C SER A 160 -26.84 -1.18 -7.09
N LEU A 161 -25.53 -1.22 -7.32
CA LEU A 161 -24.65 -0.06 -7.38
C LEU A 161 -23.93 -0.07 -8.73
N ASP A 162 -24.35 0.80 -9.63
CA ASP A 162 -23.76 0.89 -10.96
C ASP A 162 -23.22 2.31 -11.21
N PHE A 163 -21.96 2.39 -11.65
CA PHE A 163 -21.40 3.66 -12.08
C PHE A 163 -22.05 4.08 -13.41
N PRO A 164 -22.49 5.34 -13.56
CA PRO A 164 -23.19 5.78 -14.76
C PRO A 164 -22.42 5.50 -16.05
N MET A 165 -23.10 4.92 -17.04
CA MET A 165 -22.55 4.56 -18.36
C MET A 165 -21.40 3.52 -18.32
N ALA A 166 -21.14 2.88 -17.21
CA ALA A 166 -20.17 1.80 -17.10
C ALA A 166 -20.69 0.51 -17.74
N THR A 167 -19.78 -0.29 -18.28
CA THR A 167 -20.07 -1.63 -18.79
C THR A 167 -19.94 -2.70 -17.71
N ARG A 168 -19.32 -2.35 -16.59
CA ARG A 168 -19.11 -3.21 -15.42
C ARG A 168 -18.85 -2.33 -14.20
N THR A 169 -19.43 -2.67 -13.05
CA THR A 169 -19.14 -2.03 -11.76
C THR A 169 -18.92 -3.10 -10.70
N GLU A 170 -17.90 -2.96 -9.86
CA GLU A 170 -17.69 -3.79 -8.67
C GLU A 170 -17.32 -2.93 -7.47
N ALA A 171 -17.99 -3.12 -6.34
CA ALA A 171 -17.69 -2.48 -5.07
C ALA A 171 -16.76 -3.39 -4.24
N TYR A 172 -15.79 -2.80 -3.53
CA TYR A 172 -14.80 -3.54 -2.74
C TYR A 172 -14.72 -3.11 -1.29
N GLY A 173 -14.53 -1.84 -1.02
CA GLY A 173 -14.39 -1.30 0.33
C GLY A 173 -15.60 -0.48 0.76
N ILE A 174 -15.93 -0.53 2.04
CA ILE A 174 -16.96 0.30 2.67
C ILE A 174 -16.51 0.68 4.08
N ASN A 175 -16.69 1.96 4.46
CA ASN A 175 -16.43 2.43 5.83
C ASN A 175 -17.73 2.57 6.63
N ASP A 176 -17.62 2.95 7.92
CA ASP A 176 -18.78 3.06 8.83
C ASP A 176 -19.70 4.24 8.48
N GLU A 177 -19.21 5.26 7.73
CA GLU A 177 -20.02 6.33 7.15
C GLU A 177 -20.84 5.87 5.90
N GLY A 178 -20.61 4.64 5.44
CA GLY A 178 -21.23 4.08 4.24
C GLY A 178 -20.64 4.59 2.93
N TRP A 179 -19.40 5.16 2.96
CA TRP A 179 -18.68 5.49 1.73
C TRP A 179 -18.11 4.23 1.12
N ILE A 180 -18.26 4.09 -0.19
CA ILE A 180 -17.91 2.87 -0.90
C ILE A 180 -16.86 3.17 -1.96
N VAL A 181 -15.86 2.32 -2.06
CA VAL A 181 -14.88 2.34 -3.13
C VAL A 181 -14.92 1.04 -3.94
N GLY A 182 -14.49 1.16 -5.19
CA GLY A 182 -14.42 0.03 -6.09
C GLY A 182 -13.85 0.47 -7.43
N TYR A 183 -14.17 -0.27 -8.47
CA TYR A 183 -13.80 0.09 -9.83
C TYR A 183 -14.95 -0.15 -10.82
N TYR A 184 -14.89 0.56 -11.94
CA TYR A 184 -15.80 0.37 -13.05
C TYR A 184 -15.02 0.32 -14.37
N ALA A 185 -15.61 -0.29 -15.40
CA ALA A 185 -15.10 -0.24 -16.76
C ALA A 185 -15.93 0.73 -17.60
N ASP A 186 -15.27 1.63 -18.31
CA ASP A 186 -15.91 2.53 -19.27
C ASP A 186 -16.32 1.80 -20.56
N SER A 187 -16.90 2.51 -21.53
CA SER A 187 -17.31 1.97 -22.84
C SER A 187 -16.15 1.47 -23.70
N LYS A 188 -14.90 1.81 -23.36
CA LYS A 188 -13.67 1.34 -24.01
C LYS A 188 -12.98 0.21 -23.23
N SER A 189 -13.63 -0.30 -22.17
CA SER A 189 -13.09 -1.31 -21.25
C SER A 189 -11.86 -0.83 -20.45
N ILE A 190 -11.69 0.48 -20.28
CA ILE A 190 -10.66 1.03 -19.39
C ILE A 190 -11.20 0.99 -17.97
N ILE A 191 -10.37 0.50 -17.04
CA ILE A 191 -10.73 0.38 -15.63
C ILE A 191 -10.36 1.65 -14.88
N HIS A 192 -11.33 2.20 -14.16
CA HIS A 192 -11.26 3.39 -13.33
C HIS A 192 -11.66 3.07 -11.90
N GLY A 193 -10.97 3.66 -10.93
CA GLY A 193 -11.43 3.65 -9.54
C GLY A 193 -12.63 4.57 -9.33
N PHE A 194 -13.48 4.26 -8.36
CA PHE A 194 -14.55 5.16 -7.96
C PHE A 194 -14.69 5.27 -6.43
N LEU A 195 -15.24 6.39 -6.00
CA LEU A 195 -15.74 6.64 -4.65
C LEU A 195 -17.22 6.99 -4.77
N ASP A 196 -18.06 6.25 -4.05
CA ASP A 196 -19.45 6.66 -3.74
C ASP A 196 -19.46 7.29 -2.36
N LYS A 197 -19.82 8.54 -2.29
CA LYS A 197 -20.03 9.27 -1.04
C LYS A 197 -21.47 9.69 -0.93
N ALA A 198 -22.25 8.93 -0.17
CA ALA A 198 -23.67 9.17 0.05
C ALA A 198 -24.50 9.26 -1.26
N GLY A 199 -24.25 8.39 -2.22
CA GLY A 199 -24.92 8.34 -3.53
C GLY A 199 -24.31 9.25 -4.59
N VAL A 200 -23.20 9.95 -4.28
CA VAL A 200 -22.46 10.76 -5.25
C VAL A 200 -21.23 9.99 -5.73
N LEU A 201 -21.31 9.44 -6.94
CA LEU A 201 -20.26 8.67 -7.58
C LEU A 201 -19.21 9.60 -8.22
N THR A 202 -17.95 9.42 -7.86
CA THR A 202 -16.80 10.19 -8.37
C THR A 202 -15.71 9.25 -8.84
N THR A 203 -15.13 9.52 -10.02
CA THR A 203 -13.95 8.80 -10.52
C THR A 203 -12.71 9.22 -9.75
N ILE A 204 -11.92 8.23 -9.32
CA ILE A 204 -10.63 8.42 -8.62
C ILE A 204 -9.59 7.58 -9.33
N ASP A 205 -8.77 8.22 -10.15
CA ASP A 205 -7.68 7.57 -10.85
C ASP A 205 -6.31 7.99 -10.31
N TYR A 206 -5.37 7.04 -10.28
CA TYR A 206 -3.99 7.35 -9.98
C TYR A 206 -3.38 8.17 -11.15
N PRO A 207 -2.71 9.30 -10.88
CA PRO A 207 -2.19 10.17 -11.93
C PRO A 207 -1.26 9.45 -12.92
N GLY A 208 -1.62 9.49 -14.21
CA GLY A 208 -0.84 8.87 -15.29
C GLY A 208 -0.96 7.36 -15.41
N ALA A 209 -1.83 6.71 -14.65
CA ALA A 209 -2.08 5.28 -14.75
C ALA A 209 -2.86 4.91 -16.03
N LEU A 210 -2.63 3.69 -16.53
CA LEU A 210 -3.42 3.09 -17.59
C LEU A 210 -4.74 2.50 -17.05
N ARG A 211 -4.73 2.07 -15.78
CA ARG A 211 -5.89 1.53 -15.06
C ARG A 211 -5.73 1.81 -13.57
N THR A 212 -6.82 2.03 -12.89
CA THR A 212 -6.87 2.21 -11.44
C THR A 212 -7.98 1.36 -10.84
N ASN A 213 -7.66 0.58 -9.81
CA ASN A 213 -8.61 -0.14 -9.00
C ASN A 213 -8.51 0.38 -7.56
N LEU A 214 -9.63 0.80 -6.96
CA LEU A 214 -9.73 1.05 -5.53
C LEU A 214 -10.29 -0.18 -4.82
N TYR A 215 -9.69 -0.53 -3.68
CA TYR A 215 -10.09 -1.72 -2.92
C TYR A 215 -10.44 -1.42 -1.47
N GLY A 216 -9.71 -0.53 -0.80
CA GLY A 216 -9.91 -0.19 0.59
C GLY A 216 -10.22 1.27 0.83
N ILE A 217 -10.98 1.53 1.90
CA ILE A 217 -11.28 2.87 2.42
C ILE A 217 -11.35 2.79 3.94
N ASN A 218 -10.76 3.78 4.63
CA ASN A 218 -10.86 3.92 6.09
C ASN A 218 -11.86 5.01 6.49
N GLU A 219 -12.04 5.22 7.81
CA GLU A 219 -13.02 6.18 8.33
C GLU A 219 -12.68 7.65 8.01
N SER A 220 -11.42 7.97 7.79
CA SER A 220 -11.01 9.30 7.35
C SER A 220 -11.14 9.53 5.83
N GLY A 221 -11.59 8.53 5.08
CA GLY A 221 -11.76 8.59 3.62
C GLY A 221 -10.46 8.41 2.84
N GLN A 222 -9.39 7.95 3.48
CA GLN A 222 -8.18 7.53 2.78
C GLN A 222 -8.46 6.21 2.07
N THR A 223 -7.92 6.05 0.86
CA THR A 223 -8.17 4.88 0.01
C THR A 223 -6.89 4.13 -0.31
N SER A 224 -7.00 2.82 -0.49
CA SER A 224 -5.93 1.98 -1.03
C SER A 224 -6.37 1.32 -2.33
N GLY A 225 -5.38 1.00 -3.16
CA GLY A 225 -5.68 0.41 -4.46
C GLY A 225 -4.45 -0.03 -5.23
N THR A 226 -4.69 -0.34 -6.49
CA THR A 226 -3.66 -0.74 -7.44
C THR A 226 -3.80 0.06 -8.72
N TYR A 227 -2.70 0.49 -9.27
CA TYR A 227 -2.65 1.08 -10.59
C TYR A 227 -1.67 0.33 -11.49
N ILE A 228 -1.88 0.44 -12.79
CA ILE A 228 -1.02 -0.16 -13.81
C ILE A 228 -0.33 0.93 -14.60
N ASP A 229 1.01 0.88 -14.64
CA ASP A 229 1.83 1.61 -15.61
C ASP A 229 2.60 0.61 -16.47
N ARG A 230 2.68 0.82 -17.78
CA ARG A 230 3.54 0.05 -18.71
C ARG A 230 3.58 -1.48 -18.49
N ASN A 231 2.59 -2.13 -17.96
CA ASN A 231 2.48 -3.58 -17.68
C ASN A 231 2.87 -4.03 -16.27
N LYS A 232 3.13 -3.13 -15.33
CA LYS A 232 3.41 -3.48 -13.93
C LYS A 232 2.29 -2.99 -13.01
N ASN A 233 1.89 -3.83 -12.06
CA ASN A 233 0.96 -3.46 -11.00
C ASN A 233 1.72 -2.86 -9.82
N HIS A 234 1.22 -1.73 -9.33
CA HIS A 234 1.75 -1.00 -8.19
C HIS A 234 0.64 -0.78 -7.17
N GLY A 235 0.91 -1.09 -5.91
CA GLY A 235 0.06 -0.67 -4.82
C GLY A 235 0.15 0.83 -4.56
N PHE A 236 -0.90 1.43 -4.06
CA PHE A 236 -0.88 2.81 -3.60
C PHE A 236 -1.86 3.07 -2.46
N VAL A 237 -1.61 4.14 -1.73
CA VAL A 237 -2.54 4.73 -0.75
C VAL A 237 -2.73 6.19 -1.13
N ASN A 238 -3.98 6.63 -1.20
CA ASN A 238 -4.32 8.03 -1.40
C ASN A 238 -4.55 8.68 -0.03
N ILE A 239 -3.48 9.26 0.49
CA ILE A 239 -3.47 10.15 1.66
C ILE A 239 -3.24 11.53 1.08
N PRO A 240 -3.64 12.71 1.56
CA PRO A 240 -3.74 13.95 0.78
C PRO A 240 -3.02 13.97 -0.58
N GLU A 241 -1.97 13.19 -0.74
CA GLU A 241 -1.27 12.89 -1.99
C GLU A 241 -1.05 11.38 -2.12
N SER A 242 -1.10 10.85 -3.37
CA SER A 242 -0.95 9.41 -3.61
C SER A 242 0.46 8.93 -3.30
N VAL A 243 0.57 7.97 -2.39
CA VAL A 243 1.83 7.33 -2.00
C VAL A 243 1.91 5.95 -2.63
N LYS A 244 2.96 5.70 -3.40
CA LYS A 244 3.24 4.41 -4.02
C LYS A 244 3.73 3.41 -2.98
N LEU A 245 3.15 2.22 -3.00
CA LEU A 245 3.58 1.09 -2.21
C LEU A 245 4.25 0.06 -3.12
N ASN A 246 5.53 -0.20 -2.88
CA ASN A 246 6.28 -1.21 -3.63
C ASN A 246 7.09 -2.05 -2.66
N ILE A 247 6.93 -3.36 -2.76
CA ILE A 247 7.82 -4.30 -2.10
C ILE A 247 9.05 -4.50 -2.98
N GLN A 248 10.22 -4.29 -2.41
CA GLN A 248 11.48 -4.44 -3.13
C GLN A 248 11.65 -5.88 -3.63
N GLY A 249 12.02 -6.02 -4.91
CA GLY A 249 12.18 -7.33 -5.55
C GLY A 249 10.88 -7.96 -6.07
N ALA A 250 9.72 -7.44 -5.72
CA ALA A 250 8.45 -7.94 -6.24
C ALA A 250 8.21 -7.52 -7.70
N LEU A 251 7.64 -8.42 -8.48
CA LEU A 251 7.17 -8.16 -9.84
C LEU A 251 5.94 -7.26 -9.83
N SER A 252 5.05 -7.46 -8.84
CA SER A 252 3.82 -6.69 -8.65
C SER A 252 3.52 -6.51 -7.17
N THR A 253 2.88 -5.39 -6.82
CA THR A 253 2.38 -5.11 -5.47
C THR A 253 0.94 -4.63 -5.56
N PHE A 254 0.05 -5.21 -4.74
CA PHE A 254 -1.37 -4.90 -4.68
C PHE A 254 -1.71 -4.46 -3.25
N ALA A 255 -2.30 -3.27 -3.08
CA ALA A 255 -2.77 -2.79 -1.78
C ALA A 255 -4.29 -2.96 -1.71
N PHE A 256 -4.79 -3.87 -0.86
CA PHE A 256 -6.21 -4.23 -0.84
C PHE A 256 -7.01 -3.51 0.24
N ALA A 257 -6.48 -3.37 1.44
CA ALA A 257 -7.20 -2.69 2.51
C ALA A 257 -6.29 -1.84 3.37
N LEU A 258 -6.88 -0.86 4.05
CA LEU A 258 -6.19 -0.04 5.04
C LEU A 258 -7.11 0.22 6.23
N ASN A 259 -6.50 0.46 7.41
CA ASN A 259 -7.23 0.86 8.60
C ASN A 259 -6.93 2.32 9.01
N ASP A 260 -7.60 2.81 10.07
CA ASP A 260 -7.46 4.19 10.56
C ASP A 260 -6.09 4.52 11.14
N SER A 261 -5.30 3.51 11.52
CA SER A 261 -3.91 3.72 11.96
C SER A 261 -2.92 3.81 10.80
N GLY A 262 -3.39 3.80 9.54
CA GLY A 262 -2.56 3.89 8.34
C GLY A 262 -1.82 2.59 7.99
N LYS A 263 -2.19 1.46 8.61
CA LYS A 263 -1.68 0.15 8.20
C LYS A 263 -2.39 -0.29 6.93
N VAL A 264 -1.61 -0.85 6.00
CA VAL A 264 -2.11 -1.31 4.71
C VAL A 264 -1.78 -2.79 4.54
N VAL A 265 -2.71 -3.56 4.02
CA VAL A 265 -2.48 -4.96 3.70
C VAL A 265 -2.68 -5.23 2.22
N GLY A 266 -2.07 -6.30 1.76
CA GLY A 266 -2.14 -6.64 0.36
C GLY A 266 -1.41 -7.93 0.00
N GLN A 267 -1.01 -7.98 -1.25
CA GLN A 267 -0.31 -9.10 -1.86
C GLN A 267 0.84 -8.58 -2.72
N SER A 268 1.95 -9.28 -2.71
CA SER A 268 3.05 -9.07 -3.64
C SER A 268 3.33 -10.36 -4.40
N VAL A 269 3.77 -10.23 -5.64
CA VAL A 269 4.19 -11.36 -6.48
C VAL A 269 5.69 -11.32 -6.60
N ASP A 270 6.38 -12.38 -6.22
CA ASP A 270 7.83 -12.50 -6.34
C ASP A 270 8.30 -12.89 -7.75
N VAL A 271 9.61 -13.08 -7.93
CA VAL A 271 10.21 -13.45 -9.22
C VAL A 271 9.85 -14.87 -9.68
N ASP A 272 9.45 -15.74 -8.76
CA ASP A 272 9.03 -17.11 -9.02
C ASP A 272 7.51 -17.20 -9.23
N SER A 273 6.82 -16.05 -9.30
CA SER A 273 5.36 -15.91 -9.43
C SER A 273 4.58 -16.47 -8.24
N VAL A 274 5.19 -16.44 -7.05
CA VAL A 274 4.53 -16.80 -5.80
C VAL A 274 3.90 -15.56 -5.17
N ASP A 275 2.66 -15.71 -4.70
CA ASP A 275 1.93 -14.65 -4.03
C ASP A 275 2.21 -14.67 -2.53
N HIS A 276 2.68 -13.53 -2.02
CA HIS A 276 2.95 -13.30 -0.60
C HIS A 276 2.00 -12.24 -0.04
N GLY A 277 1.32 -12.56 1.05
CA GLY A 277 0.59 -11.56 1.83
C GLY A 277 1.53 -10.59 2.52
N PHE A 278 1.14 -9.35 2.69
CA PHE A 278 1.92 -8.37 3.46
C PHE A 278 1.07 -7.48 4.36
N LEU A 279 1.74 -6.97 5.39
CA LEU A 279 1.32 -5.84 6.22
C LEU A 279 2.34 -4.72 6.05
N ALA A 280 1.89 -3.56 5.59
CA ALA A 280 2.67 -2.33 5.49
C ALA A 280 2.26 -1.37 6.62
N GLU A 281 3.23 -0.86 7.37
CA GLU A 281 3.00 0.09 8.48
C GLU A 281 3.71 1.41 8.17
N SER A 282 2.95 2.52 8.18
CA SER A 282 3.51 3.86 8.08
C SER A 282 4.18 4.27 9.39
N GLY A 283 5.31 4.95 9.30
CA GLY A 283 6.00 5.50 10.49
C GLY A 283 6.96 4.57 11.22
N LYS A 284 7.04 3.28 10.88
CA LYS A 284 8.19 2.46 11.23
C LYS A 284 9.19 2.52 10.09
N VAL A 285 9.98 3.59 10.04
CA VAL A 285 11.13 3.59 9.14
C VAL A 285 12.08 2.52 9.66
N GLN A 286 12.24 1.45 8.90
CA GLN A 286 13.37 0.57 9.10
C GLN A 286 14.61 1.44 8.93
N ALA A 287 15.53 1.42 9.91
CA ALA A 287 16.77 2.17 9.78
C ALA A 287 17.40 1.86 8.41
N PRO A 288 17.90 2.86 7.68
CA PRO A 288 18.50 2.61 6.38
C PRO A 288 19.61 1.58 6.52
N GLN A 289 19.88 0.84 5.47
CA GLN A 289 20.98 -0.14 5.47
C GLN A 289 21.92 0.19 4.32
N ILE A 290 23.23 0.21 4.58
CA ILE A 290 24.24 0.32 3.55
C ILE A 290 24.65 -1.09 3.16
N SER A 291 24.63 -1.42 1.84
CA SER A 291 25.21 -2.66 1.35
C SER A 291 26.74 -2.57 1.37
N ALA A 292 27.42 -3.72 1.51
CA ALA A 292 28.89 -3.76 1.51
C ALA A 292 29.53 -3.34 0.16
N ARG A 293 28.73 -3.12 -0.89
CA ARG A 293 29.22 -2.69 -2.21
C ARG A 293 29.14 -1.17 -2.35
N LEU A 294 30.26 -0.51 -2.07
CA LEU A 294 30.47 0.91 -2.32
C LEU A 294 31.15 1.09 -3.69
N ASP A 295 30.97 2.24 -4.35
CA ASP A 295 31.60 2.52 -5.63
C ASP A 295 32.15 3.97 -5.64
N PRO A 296 33.51 4.12 -5.61
CA PRO A 296 34.51 3.06 -5.49
C PRO A 296 34.50 2.36 -4.12
N ASP A 297 35.06 1.16 -4.02
CA ASP A 297 35.16 0.39 -2.77
C ASP A 297 36.41 0.72 -1.93
N TRP A 298 37.30 1.56 -2.46
CA TRP A 298 38.44 2.17 -1.79
C TRP A 298 38.88 3.44 -2.51
N VAL A 299 39.69 4.25 -1.88
CA VAL A 299 40.26 5.46 -2.49
C VAL A 299 41.72 5.64 -2.15
N LYS A 300 42.50 6.25 -3.09
CA LYS A 300 43.91 6.63 -2.81
C LYS A 300 43.94 7.89 -1.94
N SER A 301 44.77 7.86 -0.90
CA SER A 301 45.02 9.03 -0.06
C SER A 301 45.66 10.19 -0.81
N GLY A 302 45.31 11.44 -0.43
CA GLY A 302 45.88 12.65 -0.99
C GLY A 302 45.29 13.10 -2.33
N LEU A 303 44.15 12.54 -2.78
CA LEU A 303 43.39 13.04 -3.91
C LEU A 303 42.60 14.31 -3.56
N ASN A 304 42.17 15.07 -4.59
CA ASN A 304 41.37 16.29 -4.43
C ASN A 304 39.88 16.02 -4.18
N GLY A 305 39.57 14.98 -3.37
CA GLY A 305 38.20 14.54 -3.13
C GLY A 305 37.67 13.61 -4.22
N PHE A 306 36.47 13.03 -3.99
CA PHE A 306 35.82 12.15 -4.99
C PHE A 306 34.32 12.04 -4.71
N LYS A 307 33.58 11.47 -5.66
CA LYS A 307 32.18 11.08 -5.48
C LYS A 307 32.10 9.60 -5.12
N LEU A 308 31.40 9.31 -4.01
CA LEU A 308 31.11 7.97 -3.53
C LEU A 308 29.68 7.64 -3.85
N ARG A 309 29.42 6.58 -4.58
CA ARG A 309 28.08 6.02 -4.73
C ARG A 309 27.86 4.99 -3.61
N VAL A 310 26.83 5.23 -2.81
CA VAL A 310 26.43 4.38 -1.70
C VAL A 310 25.18 3.62 -2.12
N ARG A 311 25.27 2.30 -2.12
CA ARG A 311 24.15 1.41 -2.39
C ARG A 311 23.64 0.81 -1.10
N GLY A 312 22.32 0.66 -1.02
CA GLY A 312 21.66 0.15 0.17
C GLY A 312 20.18 -0.02 -0.04
N PHE A 313 19.43 0.16 1.01
CA PHE A 313 17.96 0.18 0.96
C PHE A 313 17.40 1.00 2.13
N GLY A 314 16.15 1.47 1.97
CA GLY A 314 15.47 2.27 2.96
C GLY A 314 15.98 3.71 3.05
N PHE A 315 16.70 4.23 2.04
CA PHE A 315 17.04 5.63 1.97
C PHE A 315 15.79 6.45 1.65
N VAL A 316 15.71 7.65 2.21
CA VAL A 316 14.59 8.58 1.98
C VAL A 316 15.12 9.94 1.50
N PRO A 317 14.29 10.77 0.84
CA PRO A 317 14.68 12.15 0.52
C PRO A 317 15.20 12.87 1.75
N GLY A 318 16.37 13.51 1.64
CA GLY A 318 17.05 14.15 2.77
C GLY A 318 17.96 13.23 3.59
N ALA A 319 18.13 11.93 3.19
CA ALA A 319 19.13 11.06 3.78
C ALA A 319 20.55 11.63 3.63
N VAL A 320 21.36 11.56 4.67
CA VAL A 320 22.72 12.12 4.72
C VAL A 320 23.73 11.04 5.12
N LEU A 321 24.78 10.90 4.35
CA LEU A 321 25.93 10.06 4.73
C LEU A 321 26.80 10.81 5.76
N HIS A 322 27.17 10.08 6.79
CA HIS A 322 28.15 10.51 7.78
C HIS A 322 29.47 9.75 7.56
N TRP A 323 30.56 10.50 7.45
CA TRP A 323 31.94 10.01 7.38
C TRP A 323 32.61 10.22 8.72
N ASN A 324 32.95 9.15 9.44
CA ASN A 324 33.44 9.20 10.81
C ASN A 324 32.56 10.09 11.72
N GLY A 325 31.23 9.97 11.58
CA GLY A 325 30.25 10.74 12.33
C GLY A 325 29.94 12.15 11.78
N ALA A 326 30.72 12.67 10.82
CA ALA A 326 30.51 14.01 10.26
C ALA A 326 29.69 13.93 8.96
N ALA A 327 28.62 14.72 8.88
CA ALA A 327 27.74 14.79 7.69
C ALA A 327 28.50 15.23 6.43
N ARG A 328 28.20 14.60 5.30
CA ARG A 328 28.75 14.96 3.97
C ARG A 328 27.65 15.33 3.01
N PRO A 329 27.96 16.24 2.04
CA PRO A 329 26.98 16.59 1.01
C PRO A 329 26.51 15.37 0.24
N THR A 330 25.22 15.04 0.41
CA THR A 330 24.60 13.82 -0.08
C THR A 330 23.46 14.18 -1.01
N THR A 331 23.43 13.55 -2.20
CA THR A 331 22.32 13.60 -3.15
C THR A 331 21.54 12.31 -3.06
N PHE A 332 20.27 12.40 -2.77
CA PHE A 332 19.33 11.28 -2.84
C PHE A 332 18.97 11.01 -4.30
N GLU A 333 19.22 9.81 -4.80
CA GLU A 333 18.86 9.39 -6.16
C GLU A 333 17.55 8.58 -6.12
N ASP A 334 17.51 7.55 -5.28
CA ASP A 334 16.35 6.71 -5.02
C ASP A 334 16.48 6.01 -3.65
N ASP A 335 15.55 5.12 -3.31
CA ASP A 335 15.51 4.38 -2.03
C ASP A 335 16.68 3.42 -1.80
N SER A 336 17.49 3.18 -2.83
CA SER A 336 18.58 2.24 -2.85
C SER A 336 19.94 2.87 -3.22
N ASN A 337 19.95 4.14 -3.64
CA ASN A 337 21.16 4.82 -4.15
C ASN A 337 21.28 6.25 -3.62
N LEU A 338 22.48 6.57 -3.13
CA LEU A 338 22.92 7.93 -2.79
C LEU A 338 24.24 8.24 -3.51
N THR A 339 24.41 9.50 -3.90
CA THR A 339 25.72 10.02 -4.35
C THR A 339 26.23 11.04 -3.35
N VAL A 340 27.46 10.83 -2.85
CA VAL A 340 28.06 11.62 -1.78
C VAL A 340 29.36 12.27 -2.27
N SER A 341 29.54 13.54 -1.94
CA SER A 341 30.80 14.24 -2.21
C SER A 341 31.70 14.14 -1.01
N ILE A 342 32.85 13.45 -1.16
CA ILE A 342 33.87 13.29 -0.11
C ILE A 342 34.99 14.31 -0.37
N PRO A 343 35.24 15.23 0.58
CA PRO A 343 36.24 16.27 0.40
C PRO A 343 37.67 15.75 0.64
N PRO A 344 38.71 16.52 0.19
CA PRO A 344 40.12 16.10 0.27
C PRO A 344 40.60 15.81 1.71
N GLU A 345 40.14 16.56 2.69
CA GLU A 345 40.51 16.42 4.09
C GLU A 345 40.17 15.06 4.68
N ASP A 346 39.10 14.42 4.22
CA ASP A 346 38.67 13.10 4.68
C ASP A 346 39.57 11.97 4.22
N ILE A 347 40.33 12.20 3.16
CA ILE A 347 41.21 11.22 2.51
C ILE A 347 42.68 11.67 2.46
N ALA A 348 43.03 12.67 3.25
CA ALA A 348 44.41 13.21 3.29
C ALA A 348 45.43 12.18 3.75
N LYS A 349 45.05 11.22 4.61
CA LYS A 349 45.90 10.19 5.18
C LYS A 349 45.30 8.80 4.92
N THR A 350 46.16 7.80 4.89
CA THR A 350 45.76 6.38 4.83
C THR A 350 45.08 5.97 6.15
N GLY A 351 44.10 5.09 6.05
CA GLY A 351 43.34 4.59 7.20
C GLY A 351 42.01 3.96 6.75
N THR A 352 41.06 3.96 7.65
CA THR A 352 39.67 3.54 7.39
C THR A 352 38.71 4.61 7.89
N ALA A 353 37.57 4.73 7.23
CA ALA A 353 36.46 5.57 7.66
C ALA A 353 35.24 4.71 7.97
N GLU A 354 34.53 5.07 9.03
CA GLU A 354 33.21 4.51 9.34
C GLU A 354 32.13 5.33 8.65
N LEU A 355 31.35 4.64 7.81
CA LEU A 355 30.24 5.23 7.07
C LEU A 355 28.92 4.82 7.69
N THR A 356 28.05 5.79 7.92
CA THR A 356 26.65 5.56 8.27
C THR A 356 25.77 6.50 7.44
N VAL A 357 24.53 6.09 7.16
CA VAL A 357 23.51 6.96 6.57
C VAL A 357 22.46 7.26 7.63
N VAL A 358 22.11 8.53 7.75
CA VAL A 358 21.06 8.99 8.65
C VAL A 358 19.90 9.50 7.82
N ASN A 359 18.74 8.88 7.97
CA ASN A 359 17.48 9.40 7.45
C ASN A 359 16.95 10.51 8.37
N PRO A 360 16.34 11.61 7.84
CA PRO A 360 15.80 12.68 8.65
C PRO A 360 14.60 12.24 9.50
N GLY A 361 14.39 12.94 10.65
CA GLY A 361 13.19 12.75 11.49
C GLY A 361 11.89 13.19 10.81
N PRO A 362 10.71 12.88 11.41
CA PRO A 362 10.51 12.35 12.78
C PRO A 362 10.67 10.82 12.89
N HIS A 363 10.73 10.09 11.79
CA HIS A 363 10.84 8.63 11.75
C HIS A 363 12.17 8.15 11.15
N GLY A 364 13.18 9.01 11.11
CA GLY A 364 14.51 8.70 10.63
C GLY A 364 15.24 7.67 11.50
N GLY A 365 16.36 7.17 11.01
CA GLY A 365 17.20 6.22 11.72
C GLY A 365 18.61 6.24 11.16
N THR A 366 19.56 5.63 11.88
CA THR A 366 20.94 5.47 11.45
C THR A 366 21.14 4.05 10.94
N SER A 367 21.85 3.91 9.81
CA SER A 367 22.17 2.62 9.19
C SER A 367 23.15 1.80 10.03
N ASN A 368 23.40 0.57 9.57
CA ASN A 368 24.60 -0.18 9.91
C ASN A 368 25.87 0.64 9.57
N VAL A 369 26.97 0.33 10.25
CA VAL A 369 28.30 0.88 9.94
C VAL A 369 28.93 0.07 8.81
N VAL A 370 29.47 0.76 7.80
CA VAL A 370 30.32 0.15 6.76
C VAL A 370 31.69 0.81 6.80
N VAL A 371 32.75 0.00 6.79
CA VAL A 371 34.12 0.49 6.82
C VAL A 371 34.63 0.71 5.41
N PHE A 372 35.12 1.92 5.13
CA PHE A 372 35.67 2.33 3.84
C PHE A 372 37.20 2.53 3.92
N PRO A 373 38.01 1.86 3.09
CA PRO A 373 39.46 1.98 3.15
C PRO A 373 40.01 3.15 2.34
N VAL A 374 40.91 3.94 2.96
CA VAL A 374 41.75 4.96 2.32
C VAL A 374 43.19 4.41 2.28
N ARG A 375 43.73 4.14 1.11
CA ARG A 375 45.00 3.42 0.91
C ARG A 375 46.01 4.28 0.16
N SER A 376 47.33 3.94 0.27
CA SER A 376 48.37 4.56 -0.53
C SER A 376 48.49 3.94 -1.95
N SER A 377 48.04 2.69 -2.13
CA SER A 377 48.09 1.92 -3.37
C SER A 377 46.87 1.01 -3.50
N PRO A 378 46.52 0.52 -4.73
CA PRO A 378 45.47 -0.46 -4.94
C PRO A 378 45.62 -1.70 -4.06
N PRO A 379 44.52 -2.39 -3.70
CA PRO A 379 44.62 -3.73 -3.09
C PRO A 379 45.33 -4.70 -4.01
N PRO A 380 46.06 -5.70 -3.46
CA PRO A 380 46.78 -6.71 -4.24
C PRO A 380 45.85 -7.60 -5.06
#